data_7aaa9b7a3e09a8bde6f55505e8bad058
#
_entry.id   7aaa9b7a3e09a8bde6f55505e8bad058
#
_cell.length_a   1.000
_cell.length_b   1.000
_cell.length_c   1.000
_cell.angle_alpha   90.00
_cell.angle_beta   90.00
_cell.angle_gamma   90.00
#
_symmetry.space_group_name_H-M   'P 1'
#
loop_
_entity.id
_entity.type
_entity.pdbx_description
1 polymer ?
#
loop_
_entity_poly.entity_id
_entity_poly.type
_entity_poly.pdbx_seq_one_letter_code
_entity_poly.pdbx_strand_id
1 'polypeptide(L)'
;SENIFPIIKKWLYSDHDIFFRELISNGCDAITKLKKLDIMGEYQISDDNKFKVEVICNDKEKTLTFIDNGIGMTKDEVNEYINQIAFSGAEAFLAQYKDKTNEDQIIGHFGLGFYSAFMVADKVTIDTLSFKDGSTAVHWECDGGTDFTMDDGDYSERGTKITLYLNEESLEFANEYRAKEVIKKYCSFMPTEIYLTNPNAEEQYETIEPSEVLDTDKVVEKYKEEY
;
A
#
# COMPACT_ATOMS: atom_id res chain seq x y z
N SER A 1 -16.57 -21.78 1.12
CA SER A 1 -15.36 -21.12 0.58
C SER A 1 -14.20 -21.36 1.52
N GLU A 2 -13.14 -21.99 1.03
CA GLU A 2 -11.94 -22.21 1.85
C GLU A 2 -11.33 -20.85 2.22
N ASN A 3 -10.94 -20.70 3.48
CA ASN A 3 -10.27 -19.51 3.95
C ASN A 3 -8.89 -19.42 3.27
N ILE A 4 -8.73 -18.45 2.39
CA ILE A 4 -7.54 -18.21 1.58
C ILE A 4 -6.37 -17.68 2.41
N PHE A 5 -6.64 -16.95 3.50
CA PHE A 5 -5.61 -16.30 4.31
C PHE A 5 -4.58 -17.25 4.95
N PRO A 6 -4.95 -18.41 5.52
CA PRO A 6 -3.96 -19.33 6.04
C PRO A 6 -2.99 -19.84 4.97
N ILE A 7 -3.48 -19.95 3.74
CA ILE A 7 -2.69 -20.45 2.62
C ILE A 7 -1.71 -19.36 2.15
N ILE A 8 -2.18 -18.12 2.00
CA ILE A 8 -1.35 -16.96 1.68
C ILE A 8 -0.29 -16.76 2.77
N LYS A 9 -0.67 -16.81 4.05
CA LYS A 9 0.26 -16.71 5.19
C LYS A 9 1.38 -17.77 5.12
N LYS A 10 1.05 -18.99 4.75
CA LYS A 10 2.03 -20.08 4.66
C LYS A 10 3.09 -19.85 3.58
N TRP A 11 2.73 -19.20 2.48
CA TRP A 11 3.61 -18.96 1.33
C TRP A 11 4.40 -17.65 1.44
N LEU A 12 3.93 -16.67 2.23
CA LEU A 12 4.55 -15.37 2.42
C LEU A 12 5.56 -15.34 3.61
N TYR A 13 6.03 -16.49 4.05
CA TYR A 13 6.71 -16.67 5.35
C TYR A 13 8.13 -16.11 5.42
N SER A 14 8.80 -15.79 4.31
CA SER A 14 10.24 -15.48 4.35
C SER A 14 10.54 -14.03 4.72
N ASP A 15 9.78 -13.05 4.23
CA ASP A 15 10.02 -11.63 4.48
C ASP A 15 8.73 -10.88 4.84
N HIS A 16 8.43 -10.80 6.13
CA HIS A 16 7.24 -10.12 6.64
C HIS A 16 7.17 -8.63 6.30
N ASP A 17 8.28 -8.00 6.00
CA ASP A 17 8.38 -6.57 5.68
C ASP A 17 8.04 -6.23 4.22
N ILE A 18 7.83 -7.24 3.36
CA ILE A 18 7.52 -7.05 1.94
C ILE A 18 6.21 -6.29 1.69
N PHE A 19 5.29 -6.31 2.65
CA PHE A 19 4.02 -5.59 2.52
C PHE A 19 4.21 -4.08 2.33
N PHE A 20 5.29 -3.49 2.84
CA PHE A 20 5.63 -2.10 2.58
C PHE A 20 5.80 -1.85 1.08
N ARG A 21 6.59 -2.67 0.41
CA ARG A 21 6.80 -2.56 -1.04
C ARG A 21 5.47 -2.68 -1.80
N GLU A 22 4.65 -3.65 -1.44
CA GLU A 22 3.39 -3.91 -2.13
C GLU A 22 2.40 -2.76 -1.97
N LEU A 23 2.21 -2.26 -0.75
CA LEU A 23 1.26 -1.17 -0.50
C LEU A 23 1.74 0.17 -1.06
N ILE A 24 3.02 0.48 -0.96
CA ILE A 24 3.61 1.69 -1.54
C ILE A 24 3.56 1.62 -3.08
N SER A 25 3.89 0.48 -3.67
CA SER A 25 3.80 0.26 -5.11
C SER A 25 2.37 0.47 -5.64
N ASN A 26 1.36 -0.04 -4.92
CA ASN A 26 -0.03 0.18 -5.27
C ASN A 26 -0.41 1.68 -5.25
N GLY A 27 0.09 2.42 -4.29
CA GLY A 27 -0.08 3.87 -4.21
C GLY A 27 0.57 4.60 -5.40
N CYS A 28 1.79 4.22 -5.74
CA CYS A 28 2.50 4.76 -6.91
C CYS A 28 1.75 4.47 -8.22
N ASP A 29 1.23 3.25 -8.36
CA ASP A 29 0.44 2.86 -9.53
C ASP A 29 -0.85 3.65 -9.65
N ALA A 30 -1.54 3.89 -8.55
CA ALA A 30 -2.74 4.73 -8.51
C ALA A 30 -2.46 6.17 -8.96
N ILE A 31 -1.34 6.73 -8.57
CA ILE A 31 -0.88 8.05 -8.99
C ILE A 31 -0.51 8.06 -10.47
N THR A 32 0.20 7.04 -10.93
CA THR A 32 0.57 6.90 -12.35
C THR A 32 -0.66 6.83 -13.25
N LYS A 33 -1.69 6.10 -12.83
CA LYS A 33 -2.97 6.01 -13.56
C LYS A 33 -3.65 7.38 -13.67
N LEU A 34 -3.66 8.17 -12.60
CA LEU A 34 -4.24 9.51 -12.61
C LEU A 34 -3.47 10.45 -13.54
N LYS A 35 -2.14 10.41 -13.52
CA LYS A 35 -1.29 11.18 -14.44
C LYS A 35 -1.56 10.84 -15.91
N LYS A 36 -1.81 9.57 -16.21
CA LYS A 36 -2.19 9.14 -17.57
C LYS A 36 -3.53 9.70 -18.01
N LEU A 37 -4.51 9.74 -17.12
CA LEU A 37 -5.82 10.34 -17.40
C LEU A 37 -5.70 11.85 -17.69
N ASP A 38 -4.84 12.56 -16.99
CA ASP A 38 -4.55 13.96 -17.25
C ASP A 38 -3.92 14.16 -18.64
N ILE A 39 -2.93 13.36 -18.99
CA ILE A 39 -2.29 13.40 -20.32
C ILE A 39 -3.29 13.11 -21.45
N MET A 40 -4.25 12.21 -21.22
CA MET A 40 -5.30 11.88 -22.19
C MET A 40 -6.44 12.91 -22.23
N GLY A 41 -6.42 13.91 -21.35
CA GLY A 41 -7.48 14.93 -21.26
C GLY A 41 -8.78 14.45 -20.59
N GLU A 42 -8.77 13.29 -19.94
CA GLU A 42 -9.92 12.73 -19.24
C GLU A 42 -10.08 13.22 -17.79
N TYR A 43 -9.04 13.83 -17.25
CA TYR A 43 -8.98 14.45 -15.93
C TYR A 43 -8.04 15.64 -15.95
N GLN A 44 -8.30 16.64 -15.15
CA GLN A 44 -7.41 17.79 -14.99
C GLN A 44 -6.84 17.83 -13.57
N ILE A 45 -5.53 17.62 -13.46
CA ILE A 45 -4.80 17.75 -12.21
C ILE A 45 -4.64 19.24 -11.90
N SER A 46 -4.96 19.65 -10.67
CA SER A 46 -4.77 21.05 -10.24
C SER A 46 -3.28 21.40 -10.15
N ASP A 47 -2.95 22.66 -10.44
CA ASP A 47 -1.54 23.14 -10.49
C ASP A 47 -0.83 23.05 -9.12
N ASP A 48 -1.59 23.10 -8.02
CA ASP A 48 -1.10 23.01 -6.65
C ASP A 48 -1.05 21.56 -6.10
N ASN A 49 -1.43 20.57 -6.91
CA ASN A 49 -1.41 19.18 -6.51
C ASN A 49 0.02 18.67 -6.39
N LYS A 50 0.35 18.09 -5.25
CA LYS A 50 1.60 17.38 -5.00
C LYS A 50 1.33 15.90 -4.80
N PHE A 51 1.75 15.07 -5.74
CA PHE A 51 1.61 13.62 -5.62
C PHE A 51 2.57 13.06 -4.58
N LYS A 52 2.04 12.24 -3.69
CA LYS A 52 2.82 11.60 -2.65
C LYS A 52 2.15 10.32 -2.13
N VAL A 53 2.96 9.44 -1.59
CA VAL A 53 2.54 8.36 -0.71
C VAL A 53 2.97 8.71 0.71
N GLU A 54 2.04 8.72 1.64
CA GLU A 54 2.31 8.98 3.06
C GLU A 54 2.26 7.67 3.84
N VAL A 55 3.25 7.47 4.69
CA VAL A 55 3.30 6.35 5.65
C VAL A 55 3.26 6.94 7.05
N ILE A 56 2.27 6.55 7.82
CA ILE A 56 2.06 7.04 9.19
C ILE A 56 2.26 5.89 10.17
N CYS A 57 3.30 5.98 10.99
CA CYS A 57 3.58 5.06 12.09
C CYS A 57 2.99 5.61 13.37
N ASN A 58 1.99 4.95 13.92
CA ASN A 58 1.38 5.33 15.20
C ASN A 58 1.64 4.23 16.24
N ASP A 59 2.67 4.42 17.03
CA ASP A 59 3.09 3.45 18.04
C ASP A 59 2.12 3.31 19.22
N LYS A 60 1.37 4.36 19.54
CA LYS A 60 0.36 4.34 20.60
C LYS A 60 -0.90 3.58 20.18
N GLU A 61 -1.38 3.83 18.97
CA GLU A 61 -2.54 3.15 18.38
C GLU A 61 -2.20 1.78 17.78
N LYS A 62 -0.90 1.45 17.68
CA LYS A 62 -0.40 0.23 17.06
C LYS A 62 -0.87 0.07 15.61
N THR A 63 -0.89 1.18 14.88
CA THR A 63 -1.32 1.24 13.48
C THR A 63 -0.20 1.68 12.55
N LEU A 64 -0.30 1.21 11.33
CA LEU A 64 0.52 1.65 10.21
C LEU A 64 -0.43 2.02 9.06
N THR A 65 -0.33 3.24 8.57
CA THR A 65 -1.24 3.78 7.57
C THR A 65 -0.49 4.16 6.31
N PHE A 66 -1.06 3.81 5.15
CA PHE A 66 -0.55 4.15 3.82
C PHE A 66 -1.60 5.00 3.11
N ILE A 67 -1.23 6.20 2.68
CA ILE A 67 -2.12 7.14 1.99
C ILE A 67 -1.50 7.52 0.66
N ASP A 68 -2.25 7.37 -0.42
CA ASP A 68 -1.93 7.95 -1.72
C ASP A 68 -3.01 8.95 -2.15
N ASN A 69 -2.64 9.92 -2.97
CA ASN A 69 -3.56 10.85 -3.59
C ASN A 69 -3.72 10.58 -5.10
N GLY A 70 -3.73 9.31 -5.46
CA GLY A 70 -3.93 8.83 -6.81
C GLY A 70 -5.40 8.77 -7.22
N ILE A 71 -5.70 7.82 -8.07
CA ILE A 71 -6.99 7.67 -8.75
C ILE A 71 -8.17 7.37 -7.81
N GLY A 72 -7.91 6.77 -6.64
CA GLY A 72 -8.96 6.28 -5.76
C GLY A 72 -9.77 5.14 -6.37
N MET A 73 -10.81 4.72 -5.68
CA MET A 73 -11.69 3.64 -6.12
C MET A 73 -13.15 3.95 -5.81
N THR A 74 -14.03 3.58 -6.75
CA THR A 74 -15.46 3.49 -6.51
C THR A 74 -15.81 2.19 -5.77
N LYS A 75 -17.04 2.08 -5.27
CA LYS A 75 -17.54 0.86 -4.60
C LYS A 75 -17.42 -0.38 -5.49
N ASP A 76 -17.78 -0.26 -6.76
CA ASP A 76 -17.66 -1.35 -7.74
C ASP A 76 -16.20 -1.73 -7.96
N GLU A 77 -15.29 -0.76 -8.02
CA GLU A 77 -13.86 -1.00 -8.17
C GLU A 77 -13.25 -1.65 -6.91
N VAL A 78 -13.65 -1.25 -5.71
CA VAL A 78 -13.24 -1.94 -4.47
C VAL A 78 -13.69 -3.40 -4.50
N ASN A 79 -14.93 -3.65 -4.88
CA ASN A 79 -15.43 -5.02 -5.02
C ASN A 79 -14.65 -5.83 -6.07
N GLU A 80 -14.37 -5.24 -7.23
CA GLU A 80 -13.62 -5.90 -8.30
C GLU A 80 -12.15 -6.15 -7.91
N TYR A 81 -11.43 -5.11 -7.47
CA TYR A 81 -9.99 -5.18 -7.27
C TYR A 81 -9.56 -5.74 -5.92
N ILE A 82 -10.36 -5.57 -4.89
CA ILE A 82 -10.03 -6.07 -3.55
C ILE A 82 -10.69 -7.42 -3.27
N ASN A 83 -11.98 -7.57 -3.56
CA ASN A 83 -12.72 -8.78 -3.22
C ASN A 83 -12.60 -9.88 -4.28
N GLN A 84 -12.82 -9.55 -5.56
CA GLN A 84 -12.91 -10.56 -6.63
C GLN A 84 -11.55 -10.97 -7.19
N ILE A 85 -10.67 -10.02 -7.49
CA ILE A 85 -9.34 -10.34 -8.08
C ILE A 85 -8.50 -11.12 -7.10
N ALA A 86 -8.54 -10.76 -5.84
CA ALA A 86 -7.81 -11.50 -4.83
C ALA A 86 -8.29 -12.94 -4.69
N PHE A 87 -9.59 -13.17 -4.77
CA PHE A 87 -10.14 -14.52 -4.73
C PHE A 87 -9.70 -15.35 -5.94
N SER A 88 -9.89 -14.82 -7.14
CA SER A 88 -9.50 -15.51 -8.38
C SER A 88 -7.98 -15.66 -8.52
N GLY A 89 -7.21 -14.65 -8.11
CA GLY A 89 -5.76 -14.69 -8.10
C GLY A 89 -5.20 -15.75 -7.15
N ALA A 90 -5.81 -15.91 -5.97
CA ALA A 90 -5.42 -16.91 -5.01
C ALA A 90 -5.74 -18.34 -5.47
N GLU A 91 -6.90 -18.56 -6.10
CA GLU A 91 -7.22 -19.86 -6.71
C GLU A 91 -6.24 -20.22 -7.83
N ALA A 92 -5.92 -19.27 -8.71
CA ALA A 92 -4.95 -19.47 -9.78
C ALA A 92 -3.53 -19.73 -9.23
N PHE A 93 -3.15 -19.02 -8.18
CA PHE A 93 -1.89 -19.24 -7.47
C PHE A 93 -1.79 -20.66 -6.91
N LEU A 94 -2.81 -21.11 -6.19
CA LEU A 94 -2.86 -22.46 -5.63
C LEU A 94 -2.80 -23.55 -6.69
N ALA A 95 -3.48 -23.35 -7.82
CA ALA A 95 -3.48 -24.31 -8.91
C ALA A 95 -2.10 -24.46 -9.59
N GLN A 96 -1.35 -23.37 -9.69
CA GLN A 96 -0.13 -23.29 -10.47
C GLN A 96 1.16 -23.49 -9.66
N TYR A 97 1.15 -23.17 -8.35
CA TYR A 97 2.35 -23.09 -7.53
C TYR A 97 2.36 -23.96 -6.28
N LYS A 98 1.51 -24.94 -6.20
CA LYS A 98 1.39 -25.86 -5.05
C LYS A 98 2.74 -26.50 -4.63
N ASP A 99 3.73 -26.49 -5.52
CA ASP A 99 5.02 -27.17 -5.36
C ASP A 99 6.28 -26.33 -5.74
N LYS A 100 6.19 -24.99 -5.90
CA LYS A 100 7.33 -24.16 -6.35
C LYS A 100 7.68 -22.99 -5.45
N THR A 101 9.00 -22.74 -5.31
CA THR A 101 9.65 -21.97 -4.23
C THR A 101 10.17 -20.56 -4.59
N ASN A 102 9.62 -19.83 -5.57
CA ASN A 102 10.01 -18.45 -5.87
C ASN A 102 8.86 -17.47 -5.58
N GLU A 103 8.79 -17.03 -4.34
CA GLU A 103 7.60 -16.46 -3.71
C GLU A 103 7.34 -14.99 -4.04
N ASP A 104 8.37 -14.15 -4.08
CA ASP A 104 8.20 -12.68 -4.08
C ASP A 104 7.66 -12.09 -5.39
N GLN A 105 8.04 -12.64 -6.54
CA GLN A 105 7.56 -12.16 -7.85
C GLN A 105 6.16 -12.67 -8.18
N ILE A 106 5.75 -13.74 -7.55
CA ILE A 106 4.51 -14.45 -7.85
C ILE A 106 3.30 -13.71 -7.26
N ILE A 107 3.44 -13.17 -6.05
CA ILE A 107 2.35 -12.50 -5.33
C ILE A 107 1.85 -11.26 -6.09
N GLY A 108 2.76 -10.42 -6.57
CA GLY A 108 2.42 -9.25 -7.36
C GLY A 108 1.77 -9.61 -8.70
N HIS A 109 2.21 -10.70 -9.33
CA HIS A 109 1.66 -11.17 -10.60
C HIS A 109 0.18 -11.60 -10.49
N PHE A 110 -0.24 -12.15 -9.36
CA PHE A 110 -1.62 -12.58 -9.12
C PHE A 110 -2.52 -11.53 -8.49
N GLY A 111 -2.06 -10.30 -8.28
CA GLY A 111 -2.83 -9.25 -7.64
C GLY A 111 -3.01 -9.45 -6.14
N LEU A 112 -2.18 -10.29 -5.51
CA LEU A 112 -2.25 -10.62 -4.10
C LEU A 112 -1.46 -9.66 -3.19
N GLY A 113 -0.78 -8.66 -3.75
CA GLY A 113 0.10 -7.76 -3.02
C GLY A 113 -0.59 -7.05 -1.85
N PHE A 114 -1.82 -6.58 -2.05
CA PHE A 114 -2.61 -5.96 -0.98
C PHE A 114 -2.79 -6.90 0.23
N TYR A 115 -3.04 -8.18 -0.02
CA TYR A 115 -3.30 -9.17 1.03
C TYR A 115 -2.08 -9.50 1.88
N SER A 116 -0.88 -9.10 1.46
CA SER A 116 0.34 -9.21 2.29
C SER A 116 0.21 -8.42 3.61
N ALA A 117 -0.66 -7.41 3.66
CA ALA A 117 -0.97 -6.66 4.88
C ALA A 117 -1.50 -7.56 6.02
N PHE A 118 -2.20 -8.63 5.69
CA PHE A 118 -2.74 -9.56 6.71
C PHE A 118 -1.69 -10.47 7.34
N MET A 119 -0.45 -10.45 6.86
CA MET A 119 0.67 -11.11 7.55
C MET A 119 1.05 -10.38 8.84
N VAL A 120 0.84 -9.08 8.88
CA VAL A 120 1.29 -8.20 9.96
C VAL A 120 0.14 -7.53 10.72
N ALA A 121 -1.09 -7.66 10.24
CA ALA A 121 -2.26 -7.01 10.79
C ALA A 121 -3.38 -7.99 11.13
N ASP A 122 -4.04 -7.74 12.26
CA ASP A 122 -5.27 -8.44 12.66
C ASP A 122 -6.50 -7.87 11.97
N LYS A 123 -6.43 -6.61 11.55
CA LYS A 123 -7.49 -5.91 10.83
C LYS A 123 -6.87 -4.94 9.82
N VAL A 124 -7.51 -4.82 8.66
CA VAL A 124 -7.16 -3.84 7.64
C VAL A 124 -8.40 -3.08 7.23
N THR A 125 -8.30 -1.75 7.14
CA THR A 125 -9.35 -0.90 6.62
C THR A 125 -8.87 -0.15 5.38
N ILE A 126 -9.80 0.11 4.46
CA ILE A 126 -9.59 0.96 3.29
C ILE A 126 -10.62 2.08 3.33
N ASP A 127 -10.15 3.31 3.24
CA ASP A 127 -10.96 4.49 2.99
C ASP A 127 -10.52 5.08 1.66
N THR A 128 -11.45 5.26 0.73
CA THR A 128 -11.11 5.66 -0.63
C THR A 128 -12.17 6.55 -1.26
N LEU A 129 -11.72 7.49 -2.08
CA LEU A 129 -12.57 8.38 -2.88
C LEU A 129 -12.01 8.44 -4.31
N SER A 130 -12.82 8.03 -5.27
CA SER A 130 -12.46 8.05 -6.68
C SER A 130 -12.34 9.49 -7.22
N PHE A 131 -11.46 9.66 -8.22
CA PHE A 131 -11.36 10.89 -9.00
C PHE A 131 -12.62 11.24 -9.80
N LYS A 132 -13.50 10.26 -10.04
CA LYS A 132 -14.71 10.43 -10.84
C LYS A 132 -15.68 11.39 -10.18
N ASP A 133 -16.19 12.35 -10.94
CA ASP A 133 -17.17 13.32 -10.45
C ASP A 133 -18.41 12.62 -9.88
N GLY A 134 -18.87 13.12 -8.73
CA GLY A 134 -20.06 12.58 -8.05
C GLY A 134 -19.83 11.25 -7.34
N SER A 135 -18.58 10.78 -7.24
CA SER A 135 -18.27 9.55 -6.50
C SER A 135 -18.54 9.69 -5.02
N THR A 136 -19.06 8.62 -4.42
CA THR A 136 -19.21 8.49 -2.98
C THR A 136 -18.00 7.78 -2.40
N ALA A 137 -17.47 8.28 -1.28
CA ALA A 137 -16.40 7.61 -0.55
C ALA A 137 -16.83 6.22 -0.09
N VAL A 138 -15.87 5.30 -0.03
CA VAL A 138 -16.09 3.90 0.36
C VAL A 138 -15.23 3.58 1.57
N HIS A 139 -15.83 2.91 2.56
CA HIS A 139 -15.14 2.29 3.67
C HIS A 139 -15.23 0.77 3.57
N TRP A 140 -14.08 0.12 3.58
CA TRP A 140 -13.94 -1.34 3.55
C TRP A 140 -13.17 -1.80 4.77
N GLU A 141 -13.56 -2.92 5.35
CA GLU A 141 -12.95 -3.46 6.56
C GLU A 141 -12.94 -4.98 6.54
N CYS A 142 -11.81 -5.57 6.94
CA CYS A 142 -11.65 -7.03 7.07
C CYS A 142 -10.71 -7.35 8.22
N ASP A 143 -11.05 -8.36 9.01
CA ASP A 143 -10.25 -8.86 10.14
C ASP A 143 -9.33 -10.04 9.78
N GLY A 144 -9.16 -10.32 8.50
CA GLY A 144 -8.37 -11.46 8.02
C GLY A 144 -9.13 -12.78 7.95
N GLY A 145 -10.42 -12.77 8.23
CA GLY A 145 -11.32 -13.87 7.99
C GLY A 145 -11.83 -13.94 6.55
N THR A 146 -12.91 -14.68 6.34
CA THR A 146 -13.59 -14.76 5.04
C THR A 146 -14.54 -13.60 4.78
N ASP A 147 -14.90 -12.88 5.83
CA ASP A 147 -15.93 -11.84 5.80
C ASP A 147 -15.28 -10.45 5.80
N PHE A 148 -15.85 -9.59 5.01
CA PHE A 148 -15.54 -8.17 4.98
C PHE A 148 -16.83 -7.35 5.08
N THR A 149 -16.70 -6.09 5.49
CA THR A 149 -17.78 -5.10 5.40
C THR A 149 -17.36 -4.02 4.39
N MET A 150 -18.34 -3.52 3.65
CA MET A 150 -18.13 -2.44 2.69
C MET A 150 -19.34 -1.54 2.68
N ASP A 151 -19.15 -0.29 3.10
CA ASP A 151 -20.20 0.71 3.25
C ASP A 151 -19.77 2.03 2.61
N ASP A 152 -20.71 2.96 2.50
CA ASP A 152 -20.37 4.34 2.18
C ASP A 152 -19.49 4.91 3.30
N GLY A 153 -18.43 5.62 2.91
CA GLY A 153 -17.50 6.26 3.83
C GLY A 153 -17.64 7.77 3.88
N ASP A 154 -16.77 8.39 4.65
CA ASP A 154 -16.67 9.83 4.82
C ASP A 154 -15.34 10.43 4.37
N TYR A 155 -14.51 9.64 3.71
CA TYR A 155 -13.20 10.08 3.22
C TYR A 155 -13.37 11.18 2.17
N SER A 156 -12.78 12.35 2.43
CA SER A 156 -13.00 13.57 1.65
C SER A 156 -11.91 13.88 0.62
N GLU A 157 -10.79 13.17 0.70
CA GLU A 157 -9.65 13.35 -0.20
C GLU A 157 -9.66 12.33 -1.34
N ARG A 158 -9.38 12.79 -2.56
CA ARG A 158 -9.16 11.85 -3.68
C ARG A 158 -7.97 10.94 -3.36
N GLY A 159 -8.15 9.66 -3.52
CA GLY A 159 -7.12 8.66 -3.31
C GLY A 159 -7.55 7.55 -2.37
N THR A 160 -6.58 6.89 -1.77
CA THR A 160 -6.81 5.71 -0.93
C THR A 160 -5.98 5.77 0.34
N LYS A 161 -6.62 5.46 1.45
CA LYS A 161 -6.01 5.31 2.77
C LYS A 161 -6.19 3.88 3.24
N ILE A 162 -5.09 3.19 3.49
CA ILE A 162 -5.07 1.81 4.01
C ILE A 162 -4.51 1.86 5.42
N THR A 163 -5.27 1.39 6.39
CA THR A 163 -4.84 1.32 7.79
C THR A 163 -4.69 -0.14 8.23
N LEU A 164 -3.50 -0.48 8.71
CA LEU A 164 -3.16 -1.78 9.26
C LEU A 164 -3.17 -1.68 10.79
N TYR A 165 -4.01 -2.48 11.43
CA TYR A 165 -4.00 -2.67 12.88
C TYR A 165 -3.07 -3.84 13.18
N LEU A 166 -1.83 -3.53 13.58
CA LEU A 166 -0.74 -4.48 13.68
C LEU A 166 -1.01 -5.55 14.74
N ASN A 167 -0.67 -6.79 14.42
CA ASN A 167 -0.67 -7.87 15.39
C ASN A 167 0.51 -7.76 16.37
N GLU A 168 0.47 -8.49 17.47
CA GLU A 168 1.48 -8.44 18.53
C GLU A 168 2.90 -8.74 18.05
N GLU A 169 3.04 -9.63 17.06
CA GLU A 169 4.35 -10.04 16.52
C GLU A 169 4.95 -8.99 15.57
N SER A 170 4.16 -8.02 15.13
CA SER A 170 4.53 -7.06 14.08
C SER A 170 4.58 -5.61 14.58
N LEU A 171 4.57 -5.37 15.87
CA LEU A 171 4.59 -4.02 16.46
C LEU A 171 5.86 -3.22 16.12
N GLU A 172 6.93 -3.89 15.72
CA GLU A 172 8.15 -3.23 15.22
C GLU A 172 7.89 -2.28 14.05
N PHE A 173 6.90 -2.57 13.21
CA PHE A 173 6.57 -1.76 12.05
C PHE A 173 5.81 -0.46 12.38
N ALA A 174 5.30 -0.32 13.60
CA ALA A 174 4.78 0.96 14.09
C ALA A 174 5.89 1.92 14.54
N ASN A 175 7.13 1.45 14.57
CA ASN A 175 8.32 2.25 14.87
C ASN A 175 8.83 2.91 13.58
N GLU A 176 9.03 4.23 13.63
CA GLU A 176 9.45 5.02 12.47
C GLU A 176 10.85 4.65 11.96
N TYR A 177 11.78 4.28 12.83
CA TYR A 177 13.12 3.87 12.42
C TYR A 177 13.11 2.56 11.64
N ARG A 178 12.30 1.60 12.12
CA ARG A 178 12.09 0.34 11.42
C ARG A 178 11.38 0.54 10.09
N ALA A 179 10.33 1.35 10.06
CA ALA A 179 9.62 1.70 8.85
C ALA A 179 10.53 2.38 7.83
N LYS A 180 11.35 3.33 8.26
CA LYS A 180 12.34 4.01 7.41
C LYS A 180 13.35 3.04 6.80
N GLU A 181 13.85 2.09 7.59
CA GLU A 181 14.77 1.05 7.11
C GLU A 181 14.15 0.20 6.01
N VAL A 182 12.89 -0.24 6.21
CA VAL A 182 12.18 -1.07 5.24
C VAL A 182 11.84 -0.30 3.97
N ILE A 183 11.38 0.94 4.10
CA ILE A 183 11.10 1.81 2.95
C ILE A 183 12.38 2.03 2.13
N LYS A 184 13.49 2.30 2.74
CA LYS A 184 14.78 2.42 2.04
C LYS A 184 15.19 1.14 1.33
N LYS A 185 14.98 -0.01 1.96
CA LYS A 185 15.32 -1.32 1.40
C LYS A 185 14.56 -1.62 0.10
N TYR A 186 13.25 -1.36 0.07
CA TYR A 186 12.38 -1.77 -1.04
C TYR A 186 11.94 -0.65 -1.97
N CYS A 187 11.90 0.58 -1.50
CA CYS A 187 11.21 1.68 -2.17
C CYS A 187 12.12 2.82 -2.62
N SER A 188 13.44 2.64 -2.56
CA SER A 188 14.42 3.69 -2.94
C SER A 188 14.33 4.13 -4.40
N PHE A 189 13.73 3.36 -5.26
CA PHE A 189 13.59 3.64 -6.69
C PHE A 189 12.15 3.88 -7.13
N MET A 190 11.23 4.08 -6.19
CA MET A 190 9.84 4.39 -6.51
C MET A 190 9.72 5.79 -7.16
N PRO A 191 8.84 5.94 -8.17
CA PRO A 191 8.74 7.18 -8.96
C PRO A 191 7.99 8.30 -8.25
N THR A 192 7.51 8.08 -7.04
CA THR A 192 6.67 9.00 -6.27
C THR A 192 7.34 9.34 -4.94
N GLU A 193 7.15 10.56 -4.47
CA GLU A 193 7.60 10.97 -3.13
C GLU A 193 6.91 10.16 -2.03
N ILE A 194 7.70 9.70 -1.07
CA ILE A 194 7.24 8.93 0.08
C ILE A 194 7.55 9.72 1.35
N TYR A 195 6.50 9.99 2.14
CA TYR A 195 6.58 10.73 3.39
C TYR A 195 6.34 9.76 4.55
N LEU A 196 7.21 9.82 5.54
CA LEU A 196 7.08 9.03 6.77
C LEU A 196 6.87 9.96 7.96
N THR A 197 5.80 9.74 8.70
CA THR A 197 5.47 10.51 9.89
C THR A 197 5.13 9.64 11.08
N ASN A 198 5.38 10.18 12.28
CA ASN A 198 4.88 9.62 13.54
C ASN A 198 4.12 10.74 14.25
N PRO A 199 2.79 10.64 14.41
CA PRO A 199 1.99 11.70 15.02
C PRO A 199 2.25 11.89 16.51
N ASN A 200 2.95 10.95 17.15
CA ASN A 200 3.29 10.98 18.57
C ASN A 200 4.70 11.51 18.84
N ALA A 201 5.48 11.80 17.79
CA ALA A 201 6.81 12.37 17.95
C ALA A 201 6.73 13.82 18.43
N GLU A 202 7.60 14.21 19.36
CA GLU A 202 7.70 15.60 19.85
C GLU A 202 8.20 16.55 18.75
N GLU A 203 9.06 16.05 17.87
CA GLU A 203 9.48 16.71 16.63
C GLU A 203 8.98 15.87 15.47
N GLN A 204 8.27 16.51 14.52
CA GLN A 204 7.87 15.82 13.30
C GLN A 204 9.12 15.55 12.47
N TYR A 205 9.39 14.28 12.24
CA TYR A 205 10.53 13.86 11.45
C TYR A 205 10.45 14.34 10.02
N GLU A 206 11.62 14.75 9.53
CA GLU A 206 11.79 15.01 8.12
C GLU A 206 11.30 13.81 7.32
N THR A 207 10.41 14.07 6.45
CA THR A 207 9.97 13.21 5.39
C THR A 207 11.18 12.61 4.68
N ILE A 208 11.10 11.34 4.34
CA ILE A 208 11.98 10.79 3.33
C ILE A 208 11.58 11.49 2.03
N GLU A 209 12.26 12.58 1.71
CA GLU A 209 12.03 13.26 0.44
C GLU A 209 12.62 12.44 -0.69
N PRO A 210 11.81 11.93 -1.58
CA PRO A 210 12.26 11.13 -2.72
C PRO A 210 12.79 11.99 -3.86
N SER A 211 12.68 13.31 -3.78
CA SER A 211 13.44 14.22 -4.64
C SER A 211 14.94 13.95 -4.57
N GLU A 212 15.45 13.43 -3.45
CA GLU A 212 16.81 12.90 -3.35
C GLU A 212 16.99 11.55 -4.07
N VAL A 213 15.92 10.81 -4.29
CA VAL A 213 15.94 9.49 -4.94
C VAL A 213 15.71 9.59 -6.45
N LEU A 214 14.96 10.61 -6.90
CA LEU A 214 14.66 10.84 -8.32
C LEU A 214 15.77 11.60 -9.06
N ASP A 215 16.69 12.23 -8.35
CA ASP A 215 17.91 12.77 -8.93
C ASP A 215 18.90 11.63 -9.17
N THR A 216 18.95 11.17 -10.41
CA THR A 216 19.82 10.06 -10.84
C THR A 216 21.29 10.31 -10.50
N ASP A 217 21.71 11.56 -10.50
CA ASP A 217 23.10 11.92 -10.17
C ASP A 217 23.36 11.77 -8.66
N LYS A 218 22.40 12.13 -7.81
CA LYS A 218 22.48 11.92 -6.36
C LYS A 218 22.39 10.45 -5.97
N VAL A 219 21.57 9.68 -6.67
CA VAL A 219 21.50 8.21 -6.46
C VAL A 219 22.83 7.56 -6.83
N VAL A 220 23.44 7.95 -7.92
CA VAL A 220 24.75 7.44 -8.36
C VAL A 220 25.87 7.86 -7.40
N GLU A 221 25.87 9.09 -6.88
CA GLU A 221 26.84 9.53 -5.87
C GLU A 221 26.68 8.78 -4.55
N LYS A 222 25.44 8.59 -4.08
CA LYS A 222 25.17 7.80 -2.88
C LYS A 222 25.62 6.35 -3.00
N TYR A 223 25.37 5.74 -4.16
CA TYR A 223 25.89 4.38 -4.44
C TYR A 223 27.42 4.32 -4.46
N LYS A 224 28.09 5.37 -4.93
CA LYS A 224 29.57 5.45 -4.92
C LYS A 224 30.14 5.64 -3.52
N GLU A 225 29.43 6.31 -2.62
CA GLU A 225 29.86 6.49 -1.22
C GLU A 225 29.59 5.25 -0.36
N GLU A 226 28.55 4.45 -0.64
CA GLU A 226 28.18 3.23 0.09
C GLU A 226 28.93 1.97 -0.40
N TYR A 227 29.54 1.99 -1.57
CA TYR A 227 30.25 0.87 -2.20
C TYR A 227 31.61 1.31 -2.79
#